data_5f558ac0839d235ee1f07ff55d6e406f
#
_entry.id   5f558ac0839d235ee1f07ff55d6e406f
#
_cell.length_a   1.000
_cell.length_b   1.000
_cell.length_c   1.000
_cell.angle_alpha   90.00
_cell.angle_beta   90.00
_cell.angle_gamma   90.00
#
_symmetry.space_group_name_H-M   'P 1'
#
loop_
_entity.id
_entity.type
_entity.pdbx_description
1 polymer ?
#
loop_
_entity_poly.entity_id
_entity_poly.type
_entity_poly.pdbx_seq_one_letter_code
_entity_poly.pdbx_strand_id
1 'polypeptide(L)'
;MNIKIGQPAPDFTLYDSTKNKITLSDMKGQNLLLLFFPLAFTSTCTAELCSIRDNISFYNNINAKVFGISVDSLHTLAKFKSEQSLNFPLLSDFNKNVSSLYGSLYEMFSYNMQGVSKRSAFIIDKEGIVRYAEVLENASEQPNFKNITLLLEGLK
;
A
#
# COMPACT_ATOMS: atom_id res chain seq x y z
N MET A 1 -8.69 -14.67 0.76
CA MET A 1 -9.08 -14.43 2.17
C MET A 1 -9.36 -12.96 2.36
N ASN A 2 -10.46 -12.63 3.02
CA ASN A 2 -10.84 -11.23 3.21
C ASN A 2 -10.32 -10.70 4.53
N ILE A 3 -9.70 -9.52 4.48
CA ILE A 3 -9.26 -8.82 5.67
C ILE A 3 -10.47 -8.15 6.30
N LYS A 4 -10.63 -8.32 7.62
CA LYS A 4 -11.76 -7.75 8.36
C LYS A 4 -11.29 -6.66 9.31
N ILE A 5 -12.07 -5.58 9.39
CA ILE A 5 -11.82 -4.50 10.36
C ILE A 5 -11.96 -5.08 11.77
N GLY A 6 -11.03 -4.73 12.64
CA GLY A 6 -10.99 -5.20 14.03
C GLY A 6 -10.11 -6.40 14.28
N GLN A 7 -9.61 -7.05 13.22
CA GLN A 7 -8.70 -8.18 13.38
C GLN A 7 -7.24 -7.71 13.38
N PRO A 8 -6.32 -8.47 13.98
CA PRO A 8 -4.90 -8.19 13.81
C PRO A 8 -4.52 -8.28 12.33
N ALA A 9 -3.74 -7.31 11.86
CA ALA A 9 -3.26 -7.33 10.49
C ALA A 9 -2.27 -8.49 10.31
N PRO A 10 -2.38 -9.28 9.23
CA PRO A 10 -1.40 -10.33 8.94
C PRO A 10 0.00 -9.76 8.84
N ASP A 11 0.94 -10.32 9.60
CA ASP A 11 2.32 -9.87 9.59
C ASP A 11 3.02 -10.24 8.29
N PHE A 12 4.00 -9.45 7.90
CA PHE A 12 4.80 -9.72 6.72
C PHE A 12 6.16 -9.04 6.81
N THR A 13 7.08 -9.52 5.99
CA THR A 13 8.39 -8.89 5.78
C THR A 13 8.62 -8.78 4.29
N LEU A 14 8.87 -7.56 3.81
CA LEU A 14 9.18 -7.27 2.42
C LEU A 14 10.40 -6.37 2.35
N TYR A 15 11.13 -6.43 1.22
CA TYR A 15 12.19 -5.48 0.96
C TYR A 15 11.62 -4.23 0.31
N ASP A 16 12.12 -3.07 0.73
CA ASP A 16 11.77 -1.82 0.07
C ASP A 16 12.72 -1.56 -1.12
N SER A 17 12.43 -0.51 -1.87
CA SER A 17 13.23 -0.16 -3.05
C SER A 17 14.66 0.28 -2.72
N THR A 18 14.97 0.54 -1.46
CA THR A 18 16.34 0.86 -1.00
C THR A 18 17.05 -0.34 -0.39
N LYS A 19 16.48 -1.55 -0.55
CA LYS A 19 17.03 -2.85 -0.12
C LYS A 19 17.00 -3.07 1.39
N ASN A 20 16.15 -2.34 2.11
CA ASN A 20 15.93 -2.55 3.54
C ASN A 20 14.78 -3.52 3.77
N LYS A 21 14.90 -4.37 4.78
CA LYS A 21 13.79 -5.23 5.22
C LYS A 21 12.81 -4.42 6.03
N ILE A 22 11.53 -4.52 5.68
CA ILE A 22 10.44 -3.89 6.40
C ILE A 22 9.51 -4.98 6.92
N THR A 23 9.35 -5.06 8.23
CA THR A 23 8.47 -6.02 8.88
C THR A 23 7.33 -5.26 9.54
N LEU A 24 6.09 -5.65 9.24
CA LEU A 24 4.90 -4.95 9.74
C LEU A 24 4.89 -4.87 11.26
N SER A 25 5.18 -5.98 11.96
CA SER A 25 5.13 -6.03 13.42
C SER A 25 6.14 -5.10 14.10
N ASP A 26 7.18 -4.67 13.39
CA ASP A 26 8.16 -3.71 13.91
C ASP A 26 7.65 -2.27 13.88
N MET A 27 6.50 -2.04 13.24
CA MET A 27 5.94 -0.69 13.04
C MET A 27 4.89 -0.33 14.09
N LYS A 28 4.70 -1.13 15.13
CA LYS A 28 3.77 -0.81 16.22
C LYS A 28 4.15 0.53 16.86
N GLY A 29 3.14 1.29 17.25
CA GLY A 29 3.34 2.64 17.77
C GLY A 29 3.06 3.73 16.75
N GLN A 30 2.87 3.38 15.48
CA GLN A 30 2.46 4.29 14.41
C GLN A 30 1.23 3.76 13.70
N ASN A 31 0.39 4.66 13.23
CA ASN A 31 -0.68 4.30 12.30
C ASN A 31 -0.09 4.14 10.91
N LEU A 32 -0.52 3.12 10.19
CA LEU A 32 0.03 2.78 8.88
C LEU A 32 -1.07 2.84 7.82
N LEU A 33 -0.72 3.35 6.65
CA LEU A 33 -1.55 3.27 5.45
C LEU A 33 -0.80 2.40 4.43
N LEU A 34 -1.36 1.24 4.12
CA LEU A 34 -0.83 0.34 3.12
C LEU A 34 -1.61 0.52 1.84
N LEU A 35 -0.94 0.91 0.77
CA LEU A 35 -1.53 1.11 -0.55
C LEU A 35 -0.98 0.07 -1.52
N PHE A 36 -1.78 -0.96 -1.80
CA PHE A 36 -1.44 -1.93 -2.84
C PHE A 36 -1.84 -1.37 -4.19
N PHE A 37 -0.99 -1.50 -5.19
CA PHE A 37 -1.29 -1.06 -6.55
C PHE A 37 -0.80 -2.10 -7.55
N PRO A 38 -1.46 -2.19 -8.74
CA PRO A 38 -1.14 -3.26 -9.69
C PRO A 38 0.30 -3.22 -10.21
N LEU A 39 0.71 -2.14 -10.84
CA LEU A 39 2.01 -2.06 -11.51
C LEU A 39 2.52 -0.63 -11.54
N ALA A 40 3.80 -0.45 -11.26
CA ALA A 40 4.50 0.81 -11.45
C ALA A 40 4.43 1.25 -12.92
N PHE A 41 4.57 2.55 -13.16
CA PHE A 41 4.58 3.17 -14.49
C PHE A 41 3.25 3.14 -15.24
N THR A 42 2.15 2.71 -14.60
CA THR A 42 0.81 2.81 -15.19
C THR A 42 0.14 4.11 -14.74
N SER A 43 -0.82 4.62 -15.53
CA SER A 43 -1.37 5.97 -15.33
C SER A 43 -2.08 6.16 -13.99
N THR A 44 -2.99 5.25 -13.63
CA THR A 44 -3.75 5.38 -12.37
C THR A 44 -2.86 5.19 -11.16
N CYS A 45 -1.92 4.23 -11.21
CA CYS A 45 -0.98 4.01 -10.12
C CYS A 45 -0.07 5.24 -9.91
N THR A 46 0.43 5.82 -11.00
CA THR A 46 1.25 7.02 -10.94
C THR A 46 0.46 8.19 -10.34
N ALA A 47 -0.77 8.41 -10.79
CA ALA A 47 -1.63 9.48 -10.28
C ALA A 47 -1.92 9.31 -8.78
N GLU A 48 -2.24 8.09 -8.36
CA GLU A 48 -2.49 7.78 -6.95
C GLU A 48 -1.28 8.10 -6.07
N LEU A 49 -0.13 7.54 -6.42
CA LEU A 49 1.08 7.69 -5.60
C LEU A 49 1.64 9.10 -5.62
N CYS A 50 1.52 9.81 -6.74
CA CYS A 50 1.91 11.22 -6.80
C CYS A 50 0.99 12.09 -5.95
N SER A 51 -0.30 11.76 -5.85
CA SER A 51 -1.22 12.44 -4.94
C SER A 51 -0.79 12.29 -3.48
N ILE A 52 -0.35 11.09 -3.08
CA ILE A 52 0.18 10.87 -1.73
C ILE A 52 1.48 11.66 -1.53
N ARG A 53 2.38 11.65 -2.52
CA ARG A 53 3.63 12.43 -2.47
C ARG A 53 3.35 13.91 -2.18
N ASP A 54 2.36 14.47 -2.89
CA ASP A 54 2.04 15.89 -2.78
C ASP A 54 1.38 16.24 -1.44
N ASN A 55 0.85 15.25 -0.74
CA ASN A 55 0.17 15.44 0.55
C ASN A 55 0.90 14.77 1.72
N ILE A 56 2.17 14.40 1.55
CA ILE A 56 2.88 13.60 2.56
C ILE A 56 2.98 14.32 3.92
N SER A 57 3.06 15.65 3.93
CA SER A 57 3.12 16.41 5.17
C SER A 57 1.87 16.22 6.03
N PHE A 58 0.70 16.06 5.41
CA PHE A 58 -0.53 15.74 6.14
C PHE A 58 -0.36 14.44 6.94
N TYR A 59 0.13 13.39 6.27
CA TYR A 59 0.31 12.09 6.93
C TYR A 59 1.38 12.15 8.02
N ASN A 60 2.47 12.85 7.77
CA ASN A 60 3.53 13.02 8.76
C ASN A 60 3.03 13.75 10.01
N ASN A 61 2.20 14.77 9.82
CA ASN A 61 1.68 15.59 10.92
C ASN A 61 0.74 14.82 11.84
N ILE A 62 0.10 13.75 11.33
CA ILE A 62 -0.79 12.92 12.14
C ILE A 62 -0.13 11.60 12.53
N ASN A 63 1.19 11.50 12.42
CA ASN A 63 1.96 10.32 12.76
C ASN A 63 1.50 9.06 12.01
N ALA A 64 1.15 9.23 10.75
CA ALA A 64 0.77 8.11 9.87
C ALA A 64 1.88 7.86 8.86
N LYS A 65 2.30 6.61 8.73
CA LYS A 65 3.32 6.22 7.75
C LYS A 65 2.66 5.51 6.57
N VAL A 66 3.05 5.91 5.37
CA VAL A 66 2.48 5.37 4.13
C VAL A 66 3.47 4.42 3.48
N PHE A 67 2.98 3.28 3.01
CA PHE A 67 3.74 2.33 2.21
C PHE A 67 2.98 2.02 0.92
N GLY A 68 3.68 2.07 -0.21
CA GLY A 68 3.15 1.56 -1.47
C GLY A 68 3.66 0.13 -1.67
N ILE A 69 2.79 -0.77 -2.11
CA ILE A 69 3.13 -2.18 -2.27
C ILE A 69 2.66 -2.67 -3.64
N SER A 70 3.54 -3.30 -4.40
CA SER A 70 3.18 -3.93 -5.67
C SER A 70 4.00 -5.19 -5.89
N VAL A 71 3.65 -5.95 -6.94
CA VAL A 71 4.39 -7.15 -7.35
C VAL A 71 5.62 -6.84 -8.20
N ASP A 72 5.88 -5.56 -8.48
CA ASP A 72 7.08 -5.15 -9.20
C ASP A 72 8.32 -5.54 -8.40
N SER A 73 9.44 -5.79 -9.10
CA SER A 73 10.71 -6.00 -8.43
C SER A 73 11.12 -4.73 -7.67
N LEU A 74 11.95 -4.89 -6.65
CA LEU A 74 12.47 -3.73 -5.92
C LEU A 74 13.29 -2.81 -6.82
N HIS A 75 13.89 -3.36 -7.88
CA HIS A 75 14.65 -2.57 -8.85
C HIS A 75 13.74 -1.68 -9.68
N THR A 76 12.61 -2.23 -10.16
CA THR A 76 11.59 -1.45 -10.88
C THR A 76 11.02 -0.37 -9.98
N LEU A 77 10.72 -0.70 -8.72
CA LEU A 77 10.20 0.26 -7.76
C LEU A 77 11.19 1.37 -7.46
N ALA A 78 12.48 1.07 -7.40
CA ALA A 78 13.51 2.08 -7.19
C ALA A 78 13.52 3.12 -8.32
N LYS A 79 13.42 2.66 -9.56
CA LYS A 79 13.37 3.55 -10.74
C LYS A 79 12.10 4.38 -10.73
N PHE A 80 10.95 3.75 -10.45
CA PHE A 80 9.65 4.43 -10.38
C PHE A 80 9.67 5.52 -9.31
N LYS A 81 10.15 5.18 -8.11
CA LYS A 81 10.24 6.14 -7.00
C LYS A 81 11.13 7.33 -7.37
N SER A 82 12.27 7.06 -8.00
CA SER A 82 13.19 8.11 -8.43
C SER A 82 12.57 9.02 -9.49
N GLU A 83 11.97 8.45 -10.53
CA GLU A 83 11.37 9.24 -11.61
C GLU A 83 10.20 10.10 -11.14
N GLN A 84 9.36 9.58 -10.22
CA GLN A 84 8.21 10.30 -9.73
C GLN A 84 8.50 11.11 -8.46
N SER A 85 9.74 11.09 -7.99
CA SER A 85 10.13 11.78 -6.75
C SER A 85 9.24 11.40 -5.56
N LEU A 86 8.90 10.12 -5.46
CA LEU A 86 8.07 9.63 -4.35
C LEU A 86 8.85 9.70 -3.05
N ASN A 87 8.20 10.18 -2.00
CA ASN A 87 8.81 10.48 -0.72
C ASN A 87 8.30 9.59 0.42
N PHE A 88 7.91 8.37 0.07
CA PHE A 88 7.51 7.33 1.01
C PHE A 88 8.00 5.97 0.49
N PRO A 89 8.17 4.98 1.37
CA PRO A 89 8.72 3.68 0.97
C PRO A 89 7.80 2.91 0.02
N LEU A 90 8.41 2.26 -0.97
CA LEU A 90 7.73 1.29 -1.84
C LEU A 90 8.28 -0.09 -1.52
N LEU A 91 7.37 -1.05 -1.27
CA LEU A 91 7.71 -2.41 -0.91
C LEU A 91 7.43 -3.36 -2.07
N SER A 92 8.34 -4.30 -2.28
CA SER A 92 8.20 -5.28 -3.36
C SER A 92 7.58 -6.58 -2.86
N ASP A 93 6.37 -6.87 -3.34
CA ASP A 93 5.73 -8.16 -3.14
C ASP A 93 5.88 -9.01 -4.41
N PHE A 94 7.10 -9.11 -4.91
CA PHE A 94 7.42 -9.80 -6.17
C PHE A 94 6.88 -11.23 -6.19
N ASN A 95 6.92 -11.92 -5.07
CA ASN A 95 6.45 -13.30 -4.95
C ASN A 95 4.95 -13.40 -4.68
N LYS A 96 4.23 -12.28 -4.60
CA LYS A 96 2.77 -12.21 -4.49
C LYS A 96 2.18 -12.75 -3.18
N ASN A 97 3.02 -13.05 -2.21
CA ASN A 97 2.57 -13.68 -0.96
C ASN A 97 1.73 -12.73 -0.10
N VAL A 98 2.16 -11.47 0.02
CA VAL A 98 1.48 -10.50 0.86
C VAL A 98 0.18 -10.04 0.20
N SER A 99 0.19 -9.79 -1.11
CA SER A 99 -1.03 -9.44 -1.84
C SER A 99 -2.08 -10.55 -1.71
N SER A 100 -1.66 -11.82 -1.80
CA SER A 100 -2.54 -12.96 -1.60
C SER A 100 -3.08 -13.00 -0.16
N LEU A 101 -2.20 -12.82 0.81
CA LEU A 101 -2.54 -12.84 2.24
C LEU A 101 -3.57 -11.78 2.61
N TYR A 102 -3.50 -10.61 1.96
CA TYR A 102 -4.43 -9.50 2.19
C TYR A 102 -5.67 -9.55 1.28
N GLY A 103 -5.86 -10.63 0.52
CA GLY A 103 -7.00 -10.73 -0.39
C GLY A 103 -6.97 -9.73 -1.53
N SER A 104 -5.78 -9.27 -1.91
CA SER A 104 -5.55 -8.15 -2.84
C SER A 104 -4.79 -8.60 -4.08
N LEU A 105 -5.17 -9.74 -4.65
CA LEU A 105 -4.50 -10.27 -5.84
C LEU A 105 -5.52 -10.54 -6.94
N TYR A 106 -5.29 -9.96 -8.13
CA TYR A 106 -6.08 -10.29 -9.32
C TYR A 106 -5.62 -11.63 -9.88
N GLU A 107 -6.55 -12.52 -10.17
CA GLU A 107 -6.23 -13.73 -10.93
C GLU A 107 -5.83 -13.40 -12.35
N MET A 108 -6.54 -12.46 -12.95
CA MET A 108 -6.30 -11.99 -14.32
C MET A 108 -6.40 -10.47 -14.38
N PHE A 109 -5.43 -9.84 -14.97
CA PHE A 109 -5.37 -8.40 -15.18
C PHE A 109 -5.25 -8.12 -16.69
N SER A 110 -5.22 -6.84 -17.06
CA SER A 110 -5.11 -6.39 -18.45
C SER A 110 -4.01 -7.14 -19.21
N TYR A 111 -4.25 -7.39 -20.49
CA TYR A 111 -3.29 -8.07 -21.39
C TYR A 111 -2.89 -9.47 -20.91
N ASN A 112 -3.82 -10.15 -20.23
CA ASN A 112 -3.60 -11.51 -19.71
C ASN A 112 -2.48 -11.60 -18.67
N MET A 113 -2.12 -10.50 -18.03
CA MET A 113 -1.17 -10.55 -16.90
C MET A 113 -1.84 -11.17 -15.69
N GLN A 114 -1.17 -12.11 -15.05
CA GLN A 114 -1.71 -12.85 -13.92
C GLN A 114 -0.99 -12.47 -12.63
N GLY A 115 -1.77 -12.35 -11.56
CA GLY A 115 -1.20 -12.19 -10.24
C GLY A 115 -0.57 -10.84 -9.98
N VAL A 116 -1.24 -9.74 -10.33
CA VAL A 116 -0.84 -8.41 -9.86
C VAL A 116 -1.70 -8.02 -8.67
N SER A 117 -1.19 -7.11 -7.83
CA SER A 117 -1.95 -6.65 -6.66
C SER A 117 -3.21 -5.91 -7.09
N LYS A 118 -4.32 -6.16 -6.39
CA LYS A 118 -5.52 -5.33 -6.54
C LYS A 118 -5.23 -3.96 -5.96
N ARG A 119 -5.78 -2.92 -6.58
CA ARG A 119 -5.72 -1.59 -5.99
C ARG A 119 -6.51 -1.62 -4.69
N SER A 120 -5.83 -1.38 -3.57
CA SER A 120 -6.46 -1.50 -2.26
C SER A 120 -5.76 -0.61 -1.25
N ALA A 121 -6.50 -0.30 -0.17
CA ALA A 121 -5.99 0.52 0.92
C ALA A 121 -6.38 -0.12 2.24
N PHE A 122 -5.41 -0.23 3.14
CA PHE A 122 -5.63 -0.74 4.49
C PHE A 122 -5.03 0.23 5.49
N ILE A 123 -5.77 0.52 6.56
CA ILE A 123 -5.22 1.28 7.69
C ILE A 123 -5.03 0.32 8.83
N ILE A 124 -3.84 0.35 9.42
CA ILE A 124 -3.46 -0.48 10.56
C ILE A 124 -3.06 0.48 11.68
N ASP A 125 -3.67 0.32 12.84
CA ASP A 125 -3.43 1.24 13.95
C ASP A 125 -2.14 0.93 14.71
N LYS A 126 -1.86 1.73 15.74
CA LYS A 126 -0.66 1.61 16.57
C LYS A 126 -0.50 0.26 17.24
N GLU A 127 -1.60 -0.47 17.42
CA GLU A 127 -1.61 -1.78 18.07
C GLU A 127 -1.55 -2.93 17.07
N GLY A 128 -1.53 -2.63 15.77
CA GLY A 128 -1.48 -3.64 14.71
C GLY A 128 -2.84 -4.15 14.28
N ILE A 129 -3.91 -3.43 14.60
CA ILE A 129 -5.29 -3.83 14.28
C ILE A 129 -5.76 -3.14 13.02
N VAL A 130 -6.44 -3.87 12.15
CA VAL A 130 -7.00 -3.31 10.91
C VAL A 130 -8.18 -2.40 11.24
N ARG A 131 -8.11 -1.15 10.80
CA ARG A 131 -9.16 -0.15 11.01
C ARG A 131 -9.89 0.24 9.74
N TYR A 132 -9.33 -0.08 8.59
CA TYR A 132 -9.91 0.24 7.30
C TYR A 132 -9.46 -0.79 6.29
N ALA A 133 -10.35 -1.20 5.41
CA ALA A 133 -10.04 -2.13 4.33
C ALA A 133 -10.90 -1.80 3.12
N GLU A 134 -10.25 -1.48 2.01
CA GLU A 134 -10.92 -1.20 0.75
C GLU A 134 -10.14 -1.90 -0.36
N VAL A 135 -10.80 -2.84 -1.04
CA VAL A 135 -10.20 -3.59 -2.15
C VAL A 135 -11.05 -3.32 -3.40
N LEU A 136 -10.44 -2.72 -4.42
CA LEU A 136 -11.14 -2.28 -5.62
C LEU A 136 -11.06 -3.35 -6.70
N GLU A 137 -12.21 -3.75 -7.22
CA GLU A 137 -12.25 -4.66 -8.37
C GLU A 137 -11.87 -3.94 -9.67
N ASN A 138 -12.15 -2.64 -9.77
CA ASN A 138 -11.78 -1.81 -10.92
C ASN A 138 -10.51 -1.04 -10.63
N ALA A 139 -9.41 -1.45 -11.24
CA ALA A 139 -8.09 -0.84 -11.02
C ALA A 139 -7.95 0.57 -11.60
N SER A 140 -8.91 1.02 -12.40
CA SER A 140 -8.89 2.41 -12.91
C SER A 140 -9.42 3.41 -11.89
N GLU A 141 -10.01 2.94 -10.79
CA GLU A 141 -10.47 3.79 -9.70
C GLU A 141 -9.39 3.88 -8.61
N GLN A 142 -9.40 4.98 -7.88
CA GLN A 142 -8.53 5.17 -6.73
C GLN A 142 -9.28 4.90 -5.43
N PRO A 143 -8.58 4.54 -4.33
CA PRO A 143 -9.20 4.42 -3.01
C PRO A 143 -9.88 5.71 -2.58
N ASN A 144 -10.83 5.59 -1.65
CA ASN A 144 -11.55 6.75 -1.11
C ASN A 144 -10.67 7.48 -0.09
N PHE A 145 -9.80 8.34 -0.58
CA PHE A 145 -8.85 9.07 0.28
C PHE A 145 -9.54 10.03 1.24
N LYS A 146 -10.75 10.49 0.95
CA LYS A 146 -11.51 11.30 1.89
C LYS A 146 -11.80 10.50 3.17
N ASN A 147 -12.31 9.29 3.02
CA ASN A 147 -12.57 8.41 4.17
C ASN A 147 -11.29 8.01 4.88
N ILE A 148 -10.24 7.72 4.12
CA ILE A 148 -8.94 7.32 4.66
C ILE A 148 -8.36 8.42 5.54
N THR A 149 -8.33 9.66 5.04
CA THR A 149 -7.74 10.77 5.80
C THR A 149 -8.56 11.11 7.03
N LEU A 150 -9.88 11.06 6.94
CA LEU A 150 -10.74 11.29 8.10
C LEU A 150 -10.50 10.26 9.20
N LEU A 151 -10.39 8.99 8.82
CA LEU A 151 -10.15 7.93 9.79
C LEU A 151 -8.77 8.06 10.43
N LEU A 152 -7.74 8.33 9.64
CA LEU A 152 -6.38 8.51 10.17
C LEU A 152 -6.30 9.69 11.14
N GLU A 153 -6.99 10.79 10.85
CA GLU A 153 -7.05 11.92 11.78
C GLU A 153 -7.67 11.50 13.12
N GLY A 154 -8.70 10.68 13.09
CA GLY A 154 -9.36 10.20 14.31
C GLY A 154 -8.50 9.24 15.13
N LEU A 155 -7.51 8.60 14.52
CA LEU A 155 -6.62 7.64 15.18
C LEU A 155 -5.36 8.26 15.78
N LYS A 156 -5.02 9.49 15.40
CA LYS A 156 -3.77 10.11 15.84
C LYS A 156 -3.64 10.32 17.36
#